data_bdff98801364302249ba68222d5b4aac
#
_entry.id   bdff98801364302249ba68222d5b4aac
#
_cell.length_a   1.000
_cell.length_b   1.000
_cell.length_c   1.000
_cell.angle_alpha   90.00
_cell.angle_beta   90.00
_cell.angle_gamma   90.00
#
_symmetry.space_group_name_H-M   'P 1'
#
loop_
_entity.id
_entity.type
_entity.pdbx_description
1 polymer ?
#
loop_
_entity_poly.entity_id
_entity_poly.type
_entity_poly.pdbx_seq_one_letter_code
_entity_poly.pdbx_strand_id
1 'polypeptide(L)'
;FKYSININMSKTIITIRHTESEHHKNNCSGGVSYWNLTEAGKKQAFKIGEWLSENENLKGFKMFSSDLPRTFQTAEEVCKSVPLKIETTEKLREIDLGEGNGIPYTEYDKLISPKPEVYDPNHRSFPHAENDTELWNRMKNFYESLLQSDENNFVLVSHGGALLFLHLVIMGKTLDDIKNDYYFGKAGAVSKFTIDEFGNCQIEYLNKNVI
;
A
#
# COMPACT_ATOMS: atom_id res chain seq x y z
N PHE A 1 8.33 -17.05 -14.00
CA PHE A 1 8.17 -16.32 -15.26
C PHE A 1 8.94 -15.00 -15.14
N LYS A 2 10.18 -14.92 -15.70
CA LYS A 2 10.87 -13.63 -15.86
C LYS A 2 10.10 -12.85 -16.93
N TYR A 3 9.47 -11.76 -16.53
CA TYR A 3 8.89 -10.81 -17.46
C TYR A 3 10.02 -10.22 -18.30
N SER A 4 9.94 -10.36 -19.62
CA SER A 4 10.78 -9.58 -20.54
C SER A 4 10.20 -8.17 -20.68
N ILE A 5 10.04 -7.45 -19.56
CA ILE A 5 9.79 -6.02 -19.59
C ILE A 5 11.16 -5.38 -19.73
N ASN A 6 11.43 -4.75 -20.86
CA ASN A 6 12.59 -3.89 -21.03
C ASN A 6 12.37 -2.66 -20.13
N ILE A 7 12.95 -2.69 -18.94
CA ILE A 7 12.97 -1.53 -18.04
C ILE A 7 14.10 -0.64 -18.55
N ASN A 8 13.75 0.50 -19.12
CA ASN A 8 14.75 1.38 -19.75
C ASN A 8 15.80 1.93 -18.79
N MET A 9 15.51 1.95 -17.46
CA MET A 9 16.39 2.41 -16.39
C MET A 9 15.95 1.79 -15.06
N SER A 10 16.84 1.71 -14.08
CA SER A 10 16.49 1.27 -12.74
C SER A 10 15.38 2.14 -12.11
N LYS A 11 14.50 1.53 -11.35
CA LYS A 11 13.38 2.20 -10.67
C LYS A 11 13.57 2.13 -9.15
N THR A 12 13.24 3.22 -8.45
CA THR A 12 13.19 3.24 -6.98
C THR A 12 11.74 3.46 -6.53
N ILE A 13 11.25 2.60 -5.65
CA ILE A 13 9.89 2.67 -5.11
C ILE A 13 9.96 2.73 -3.59
N ILE A 14 9.49 3.83 -3.01
CA ILE A 14 9.26 3.98 -1.58
C ILE A 14 7.77 3.83 -1.34
N THR A 15 7.37 2.97 -0.41
CA THR A 15 5.97 2.82 -0.01
C THR A 15 5.77 3.29 1.42
N ILE A 16 4.62 3.91 1.69
CA ILE A 16 4.21 4.39 3.01
C ILE A 16 2.81 3.86 3.29
N ARG A 17 2.64 3.08 4.36
CA ARG A 17 1.30 2.79 4.86
C ARG A 17 0.74 4.02 5.56
N HIS A 18 -0.56 4.35 5.32
CA HIS A 18 -1.20 5.44 6.05
C HIS A 18 -1.00 5.28 7.57
N THR A 19 -0.93 6.39 8.28
CA THR A 19 -0.74 6.45 9.73
C THR A 19 -2.04 6.19 10.49
N GLU A 20 -2.04 6.40 11.81
CA GLU A 20 -3.23 6.14 12.63
C GLU A 20 -4.44 6.92 12.11
N SER A 21 -5.56 6.24 11.92
CA SER A 21 -6.82 6.83 11.49
C SER A 21 -7.98 6.44 12.40
N GLU A 22 -9.10 7.14 12.26
CA GLU A 22 -10.25 7.03 13.15
C GLU A 22 -10.81 5.60 13.22
N HIS A 23 -10.75 4.80 12.14
CA HIS A 23 -11.23 3.42 12.19
C HIS A 23 -10.44 2.56 13.19
N HIS A 24 -9.13 2.82 13.36
CA HIS A 24 -8.34 2.12 14.39
C HIS A 24 -8.86 2.42 15.80
N LYS A 25 -9.21 3.69 16.08
CA LYS A 25 -9.75 4.10 17.39
C LYS A 25 -11.18 3.62 17.61
N ASN A 26 -11.98 3.65 16.57
CA ASN A 26 -13.38 3.26 16.62
C ASN A 26 -13.59 1.75 16.55
N ASN A 27 -12.50 0.97 16.46
CA ASN A 27 -12.54 -0.49 16.35
C ASN A 27 -13.42 -0.95 15.18
N CYS A 28 -13.24 -0.28 14.01
CA CYS A 28 -13.93 -0.56 12.77
C CYS A 28 -12.98 -1.11 11.70
N SER A 29 -13.54 -1.83 10.73
CA SER A 29 -12.81 -2.24 9.54
C SER A 29 -12.38 -1.04 8.71
N GLY A 30 -11.27 -1.16 8.00
CA GLY A 30 -10.80 -0.15 7.05
C GLY A 30 -11.51 -0.28 5.69
N GLY A 31 -10.99 -1.14 4.84
CA GLY A 31 -11.48 -1.33 3.47
C GLY A 31 -11.56 -0.04 2.67
N VAL A 32 -12.49 0.03 1.73
CA VAL A 32 -12.83 1.25 0.98
C VAL A 32 -13.82 2.08 1.80
N SER A 33 -13.30 2.82 2.77
CA SER A 33 -14.06 3.69 3.67
C SER A 33 -13.40 5.05 3.85
N TYR A 34 -14.19 6.06 4.23
CA TYR A 34 -13.79 7.47 4.24
C TYR A 34 -13.33 7.98 5.62
N TRP A 35 -12.62 7.13 6.38
CA TRP A 35 -12.05 7.49 7.66
C TRP A 35 -10.87 8.46 7.52
N ASN A 36 -10.88 9.52 8.34
CA ASN A 36 -9.78 10.48 8.41
C ASN A 36 -8.63 9.96 9.30
N LEU A 37 -7.47 10.62 9.21
CA LEU A 37 -6.42 10.46 10.23
C LEU A 37 -6.87 11.03 11.57
N THR A 38 -6.35 10.44 12.64
CA THR A 38 -6.39 11.08 13.96
C THR A 38 -5.36 12.21 14.03
N GLU A 39 -5.46 13.09 15.03
CA GLU A 39 -4.42 14.10 15.27
C GLU A 39 -3.05 13.46 15.57
N ALA A 40 -3.04 12.29 16.22
CA ALA A 40 -1.81 11.51 16.40
C ALA A 40 -1.28 11.00 15.05
N GLY A 41 -2.17 10.50 14.19
CA GLY A 41 -1.81 10.05 12.84
C GLY A 41 -1.21 11.17 11.99
N LYS A 42 -1.76 12.38 12.02
CA LYS A 42 -1.17 13.53 11.32
C LYS A 42 0.24 13.84 11.80
N LYS A 43 0.47 13.85 13.13
CA LYS A 43 1.81 14.05 13.70
C LYS A 43 2.79 12.94 13.29
N GLN A 44 2.31 11.68 13.24
CA GLN A 44 3.12 10.56 12.76
C GLN A 44 3.50 10.75 11.28
N ALA A 45 2.56 11.12 10.44
CA ALA A 45 2.79 11.35 9.00
C ALA A 45 3.78 12.50 8.77
N PHE A 46 3.67 13.60 9.52
CA PHE A 46 4.63 14.70 9.47
C PHE A 46 6.05 14.23 9.81
N LYS A 47 6.23 13.44 10.88
CA LYS A 47 7.54 12.86 11.25
C LYS A 47 8.11 11.92 10.18
N ILE A 48 7.27 11.16 9.46
CA ILE A 48 7.71 10.38 8.31
C ILE A 48 8.28 11.30 7.23
N GLY A 49 7.62 12.43 6.97
CA GLY A 49 8.11 13.44 6.04
C GLY A 49 9.47 14.02 6.45
N GLU A 50 9.66 14.35 7.73
CA GLU A 50 10.95 14.81 8.27
C GLU A 50 12.03 13.74 8.06
N TRP A 51 11.75 12.49 8.46
CA TRP A 51 12.68 11.39 8.27
C TRP A 51 13.06 11.17 6.80
N LEU A 52 12.10 11.21 5.89
CA LEU A 52 12.35 11.08 4.46
C LEU A 52 13.23 12.23 3.94
N SER A 53 12.99 13.46 4.38
CA SER A 53 13.79 14.63 3.96
C SER A 53 15.25 14.55 4.40
N GLU A 54 15.52 13.90 5.53
CA GLU A 54 16.86 13.74 6.10
C GLU A 54 17.61 12.52 5.57
N ASN A 55 16.90 11.45 5.19
CA ASN A 55 17.50 10.15 4.89
C ASN A 55 17.42 9.75 3.41
N GLU A 56 16.58 10.44 2.60
CA GLU A 56 16.35 10.10 1.20
C GLU A 56 16.53 11.33 0.29
N ASN A 57 17.17 11.11 -0.85
CA ASN A 57 17.21 12.14 -1.89
C ASN A 57 15.97 11.98 -2.79
N LEU A 58 14.91 12.73 -2.50
CA LEU A 58 13.64 12.66 -3.23
C LEU A 58 13.56 13.56 -4.49
N LYS A 59 14.69 14.08 -4.95
CA LYS A 59 14.72 14.85 -6.20
C LYS A 59 14.31 13.97 -7.38
N GLY A 60 13.32 14.39 -8.14
CA GLY A 60 12.81 13.65 -9.29
C GLY A 60 11.87 12.48 -8.93
N PHE A 61 11.41 12.41 -7.68
CA PHE A 61 10.36 11.46 -7.31
C PHE A 61 8.98 11.99 -7.69
N LYS A 62 8.10 11.08 -8.12
CA LYS A 62 6.64 11.29 -8.19
C LYS A 62 5.96 10.63 -6.99
N MET A 63 4.96 11.30 -6.42
CA MET A 63 4.16 10.74 -5.35
C MET A 63 2.77 10.38 -5.84
N PHE A 64 2.39 9.11 -5.66
CA PHE A 64 1.02 8.65 -5.81
C PHE A 64 0.43 8.30 -4.43
N SER A 65 -0.81 8.68 -4.21
CA SER A 65 -1.58 8.29 -3.03
C SER A 65 -2.88 7.62 -3.44
N SER A 66 -3.33 6.64 -2.66
CA SER A 66 -4.76 6.32 -2.68
C SER A 66 -5.56 7.59 -2.43
N ASP A 67 -6.73 7.69 -3.06
CA ASP A 67 -7.65 8.81 -2.94
C ASP A 67 -8.51 8.77 -1.66
N LEU A 68 -8.39 7.69 -0.86
CA LEU A 68 -9.10 7.59 0.42
C LEU A 68 -8.52 8.59 1.45
N PRO A 69 -9.36 9.25 2.29
CA PRO A 69 -8.93 10.38 3.12
C PRO A 69 -7.69 10.11 3.96
N ARG A 70 -7.61 8.96 4.66
CA ARG A 70 -6.48 8.63 5.52
C ARG A 70 -5.12 8.52 4.82
N THR A 71 -5.10 8.06 3.57
CA THR A 71 -3.88 8.00 2.75
C THR A 71 -3.54 9.35 2.17
N PHE A 72 -4.53 10.06 1.64
CA PHE A 72 -4.34 11.40 1.11
C PHE A 72 -3.82 12.36 2.18
N GLN A 73 -4.43 12.36 3.37
CA GLN A 73 -3.97 13.16 4.52
C GLN A 73 -2.58 12.75 4.99
N THR A 74 -2.23 11.43 4.93
CA THR A 74 -0.85 10.99 5.21
C THR A 74 0.12 11.62 4.20
N ALA A 75 -0.21 11.59 2.90
CA ALA A 75 0.61 12.20 1.86
C ALA A 75 0.75 13.72 2.04
N GLU A 76 -0.36 14.43 2.39
CA GLU A 76 -0.32 15.87 2.65
C GLU A 76 0.63 16.21 3.81
N GLU A 77 0.55 15.49 4.92
CA GLU A 77 1.42 15.72 6.07
C GLU A 77 2.90 15.42 5.75
N VAL A 78 3.18 14.34 5.01
CA VAL A 78 4.53 14.01 4.52
C VAL A 78 5.07 15.14 3.63
N CYS A 79 4.25 15.68 2.73
CA CYS A 79 4.64 16.73 1.80
C CYS A 79 4.93 18.10 2.46
N LYS A 80 4.62 18.30 3.75
CA LYS A 80 5.07 19.50 4.47
C LYS A 80 6.58 19.57 4.64
N SER A 81 7.27 18.40 4.65
CA SER A 81 8.73 18.32 4.78
C SER A 81 9.43 17.95 3.48
N VAL A 82 8.72 17.38 2.49
CA VAL A 82 9.27 17.00 1.19
C VAL A 82 8.45 17.65 0.06
N PRO A 83 9.07 18.35 -0.91
CA PRO A 83 8.37 19.14 -1.92
C PRO A 83 7.89 18.27 -3.09
N LEU A 84 7.03 17.28 -2.82
CA LEU A 84 6.45 16.40 -3.83
C LEU A 84 5.01 16.80 -4.14
N LYS A 85 4.62 16.69 -5.42
CA LYS A 85 3.24 16.86 -5.83
C LYS A 85 2.50 15.53 -5.68
N ILE A 86 1.36 15.55 -5.01
CA ILE A 86 0.52 14.38 -4.79
C ILE A 86 -0.37 14.16 -6.03
N GLU A 87 -0.33 12.98 -6.60
CA GLU A 87 -1.29 12.49 -7.59
C GLU A 87 -2.11 11.37 -6.95
N THR A 88 -3.44 11.47 -7.01
CA THR A 88 -4.32 10.45 -6.42
C THR A 88 -4.71 9.39 -7.43
N THR A 89 -4.88 8.15 -6.96
CA THR A 89 -5.34 7.04 -7.78
C THR A 89 -6.14 6.01 -6.99
N GLU A 90 -7.25 5.57 -7.53
CA GLU A 90 -8.05 4.48 -6.97
C GLU A 90 -7.31 3.14 -6.98
N LYS A 91 -6.32 2.98 -7.86
CA LYS A 91 -5.54 1.75 -7.96
C LYS A 91 -4.78 1.41 -6.66
N LEU A 92 -4.49 2.42 -5.82
CA LEU A 92 -3.83 2.26 -4.52
C LEU A 92 -4.81 2.16 -3.34
N ARG A 93 -6.14 2.10 -3.56
CA ARG A 93 -7.12 1.87 -2.49
C ARG A 93 -6.84 0.55 -1.76
N GLU A 94 -7.33 0.46 -0.52
CA GLU A 94 -7.34 -0.80 0.25
C GLU A 94 -8.18 -1.86 -0.48
N ILE A 95 -8.07 -3.10 -0.04
CA ILE A 95 -9.01 -4.14 -0.44
C ILE A 95 -10.44 -3.67 -0.18
N ASP A 96 -11.29 -3.81 -1.20
CA ASP A 96 -12.70 -3.52 -1.03
C ASP A 96 -13.36 -4.67 -0.27
N LEU A 97 -13.86 -4.39 0.91
CA LEU A 97 -14.54 -5.38 1.74
C LEU A 97 -16.04 -5.48 1.43
N GLY A 98 -16.55 -4.79 0.39
CA GLY A 98 -17.97 -4.80 0.06
C GLY A 98 -18.80 -4.34 1.27
N GLU A 99 -19.73 -5.18 1.73
CA GLU A 99 -20.57 -4.89 2.91
C GLU A 99 -19.77 -4.81 4.22
N GLY A 100 -18.53 -5.28 4.23
CA GLY A 100 -17.62 -5.20 5.38
C GLY A 100 -16.84 -3.88 5.49
N ASN A 101 -17.01 -2.93 4.56
CA ASN A 101 -16.30 -1.65 4.58
C ASN A 101 -16.77 -0.74 5.72
N GLY A 102 -15.83 -0.34 6.59
CA GLY A 102 -16.07 0.70 7.60
C GLY A 102 -16.99 0.29 8.76
N ILE A 103 -17.35 -0.98 8.90
CA ILE A 103 -18.25 -1.46 9.95
C ILE A 103 -17.49 -1.79 11.25
N PRO A 104 -18.16 -1.73 12.43
CA PRO A 104 -17.56 -2.18 13.68
C PRO A 104 -17.16 -3.67 13.63
N TYR A 105 -16.03 -4.03 14.25
CA TYR A 105 -15.58 -5.43 14.28
C TYR A 105 -16.58 -6.37 14.93
N THR A 106 -17.43 -5.88 15.84
CA THR A 106 -18.54 -6.67 16.42
C THR A 106 -19.59 -7.11 15.39
N GLU A 107 -19.78 -6.33 14.31
CA GLU A 107 -20.63 -6.69 13.20
C GLU A 107 -19.84 -7.45 12.11
N TYR A 108 -18.60 -7.05 11.91
CA TYR A 108 -17.68 -7.70 10.99
C TYR A 108 -17.59 -9.21 11.24
N ASP A 109 -17.39 -9.61 12.50
CA ASP A 109 -17.26 -11.01 12.91
C ASP A 109 -18.55 -11.83 12.69
N LYS A 110 -19.72 -11.17 12.64
CA LYS A 110 -21.00 -11.83 12.36
C LYS A 110 -21.27 -12.00 10.86
N LEU A 111 -20.75 -11.11 10.04
CA LEU A 111 -21.06 -11.02 8.61
C LEU A 111 -19.97 -11.64 7.74
N ILE A 112 -18.75 -11.82 8.26
CA ILE A 112 -17.64 -12.37 7.49
C ILE A 112 -17.93 -13.82 7.07
N SER A 113 -17.74 -14.10 5.80
CA SER A 113 -17.82 -15.45 5.27
C SER A 113 -16.68 -16.31 5.86
N PRO A 114 -16.96 -17.55 6.31
CA PRO A 114 -15.94 -18.43 6.84
C PRO A 114 -14.82 -18.66 5.83
N LYS A 115 -13.57 -18.60 6.28
CA LYS A 115 -12.43 -18.92 5.42
C LYS A 115 -12.49 -20.40 5.03
N PRO A 116 -12.26 -20.74 3.75
CA PRO A 116 -12.16 -22.12 3.31
C PRO A 116 -10.97 -22.83 3.99
N GLU A 117 -11.09 -24.14 4.25
CA GLU A 117 -9.99 -24.94 4.83
C GLU A 117 -8.73 -24.94 3.95
N VAL A 118 -8.92 -24.94 2.63
CA VAL A 118 -7.85 -24.79 1.65
C VAL A 118 -7.92 -23.36 1.10
N TYR A 119 -6.78 -22.69 1.05
CA TYR A 119 -6.72 -21.34 0.51
C TYR A 119 -7.33 -21.27 -0.89
N ASP A 120 -8.31 -20.41 -1.03
CA ASP A 120 -8.93 -20.06 -2.30
C ASP A 120 -8.78 -18.56 -2.55
N PRO A 121 -7.95 -18.15 -3.52
CA PRO A 121 -7.75 -16.73 -3.81
C PRO A 121 -8.99 -16.03 -4.40
N ASN A 122 -10.02 -16.79 -4.77
CA ASN A 122 -11.29 -16.27 -5.26
C ASN A 122 -12.36 -16.16 -4.16
N HIS A 123 -12.05 -16.61 -2.94
CA HIS A 123 -12.94 -16.46 -1.80
C HIS A 123 -13.19 -14.98 -1.48
N ARG A 124 -14.47 -14.64 -1.25
CA ARG A 124 -14.87 -13.28 -0.84
C ARG A 124 -15.27 -13.29 0.62
N SER A 125 -14.59 -12.46 1.40
CA SER A 125 -14.86 -12.33 2.83
C SER A 125 -16.24 -11.77 3.15
N PHE A 126 -16.81 -10.97 2.21
CA PHE A 126 -18.16 -10.40 2.31
C PHE A 126 -18.82 -10.37 0.93
N PRO A 127 -20.16 -10.23 0.87
CA PRO A 127 -20.83 -9.93 -0.38
C PRO A 127 -20.22 -8.71 -1.07
N HIS A 128 -19.98 -8.82 -2.35
CA HIS A 128 -19.38 -7.78 -3.20
C HIS A 128 -17.95 -7.36 -2.83
N ALA A 129 -17.28 -8.06 -1.90
CA ALA A 129 -15.88 -7.78 -1.58
C ALA A 129 -14.95 -8.10 -2.75
N GLU A 130 -13.85 -7.37 -2.88
CA GLU A 130 -12.70 -7.74 -3.71
C GLU A 130 -12.08 -9.04 -3.14
N ASN A 131 -11.74 -9.99 -4.00
CA ASN A 131 -10.99 -11.18 -3.60
C ASN A 131 -9.49 -10.99 -3.83
N ASP A 132 -8.67 -11.94 -3.33
CA ASP A 132 -7.22 -11.86 -3.42
C ASP A 132 -6.72 -11.85 -4.88
N THR A 133 -7.38 -12.58 -5.80
CA THR A 133 -7.05 -12.56 -7.23
C THR A 133 -7.27 -11.17 -7.85
N GLU A 134 -8.36 -10.52 -7.53
CA GLU A 134 -8.68 -9.19 -8.05
C GLU A 134 -7.72 -8.12 -7.50
N LEU A 135 -7.45 -8.15 -6.19
CA LEU A 135 -6.48 -7.26 -5.55
C LEU A 135 -5.07 -7.48 -6.11
N TRP A 136 -4.65 -8.74 -6.28
CA TRP A 136 -3.38 -9.09 -6.90
C TRP A 136 -3.25 -8.48 -8.30
N ASN A 137 -4.25 -8.69 -9.14
CA ASN A 137 -4.24 -8.19 -10.50
C ASN A 137 -4.22 -6.65 -10.53
N ARG A 138 -4.95 -5.98 -9.63
CA ARG A 138 -4.95 -4.52 -9.51
C ARG A 138 -3.56 -4.00 -9.13
N MET A 139 -2.89 -4.61 -8.14
CA MET A 139 -1.56 -4.22 -7.70
C MET A 139 -0.50 -4.51 -8.77
N LYS A 140 -0.59 -5.67 -9.41
CA LYS A 140 0.29 -6.06 -10.51
C LYS A 140 0.19 -5.10 -11.70
N ASN A 141 -1.02 -4.81 -12.16
CA ASN A 141 -1.24 -3.88 -13.28
C ASN A 141 -0.75 -2.46 -12.94
N PHE A 142 -0.92 -2.04 -11.68
CA PHE A 142 -0.38 -0.75 -11.22
C PHE A 142 1.15 -0.77 -11.24
N TYR A 143 1.80 -1.79 -10.70
CA TYR A 143 3.26 -1.94 -10.71
C TYR A 143 3.82 -1.97 -12.14
N GLU A 144 3.21 -2.75 -13.04
CA GLU A 144 3.61 -2.81 -14.45
C GLU A 144 3.52 -1.43 -15.13
N SER A 145 2.51 -0.62 -14.78
CA SER A 145 2.39 0.75 -15.28
C SER A 145 3.52 1.66 -14.79
N LEU A 146 4.01 1.46 -13.55
CA LEU A 146 5.19 2.19 -13.06
C LEU A 146 6.47 1.78 -13.80
N LEU A 147 6.64 0.48 -14.07
CA LEU A 147 7.81 -0.01 -14.82
C LEU A 147 7.86 0.53 -16.25
N GLN A 148 6.70 0.74 -16.87
CA GLN A 148 6.56 1.29 -18.23
C GLN A 148 6.60 2.82 -18.28
N SER A 149 6.53 3.50 -17.14
CA SER A 149 6.59 4.95 -17.06
C SER A 149 7.99 5.48 -17.42
N ASP A 150 8.06 6.68 -17.97
CA ASP A 150 9.31 7.42 -18.18
C ASP A 150 9.94 7.88 -16.86
N GLU A 151 9.17 7.92 -15.78
CA GLU A 151 9.65 8.25 -14.44
C GLU A 151 10.32 7.05 -13.76
N ASN A 152 11.35 7.33 -12.97
CA ASN A 152 12.16 6.26 -12.36
C ASN A 152 12.00 6.16 -10.86
N ASN A 153 11.45 7.19 -10.20
CA ASN A 153 11.43 7.26 -8.75
C ASN A 153 10.02 7.56 -8.24
N PHE A 154 9.51 6.74 -7.32
CA PHE A 154 8.13 6.82 -6.85
C PHE A 154 8.04 6.77 -5.33
N VAL A 155 7.17 7.60 -4.76
CA VAL A 155 6.64 7.45 -3.40
C VAL A 155 5.17 7.04 -3.52
N LEU A 156 4.79 5.95 -2.88
CA LEU A 156 3.42 5.40 -2.93
C LEU A 156 2.83 5.40 -1.54
N VAL A 157 1.74 6.12 -1.32
CA VAL A 157 1.01 6.13 -0.04
C VAL A 157 -0.25 5.30 -0.19
N SER A 158 -0.35 4.21 0.58
CA SER A 158 -1.43 3.24 0.44
C SER A 158 -1.79 2.59 1.80
N HIS A 159 -2.31 1.40 1.81
CA HIS A 159 -2.94 0.71 2.92
C HIS A 159 -2.24 -0.63 3.21
N GLY A 160 -2.60 -1.25 4.34
CA GLY A 160 -1.93 -2.47 4.79
C GLY A 160 -2.08 -3.64 3.83
N GLY A 161 -3.32 -3.99 3.46
CA GLY A 161 -3.59 -5.09 2.54
C GLY A 161 -3.06 -4.82 1.14
N ALA A 162 -3.37 -3.66 0.57
CA ALA A 162 -2.89 -3.29 -0.76
C ALA A 162 -1.35 -3.29 -0.86
N LEU A 163 -0.64 -2.77 0.16
CA LEU A 163 0.82 -2.78 0.18
C LEU A 163 1.41 -4.18 0.35
N LEU A 164 0.76 -5.06 1.11
CA LEU A 164 1.20 -6.46 1.18
C LEU A 164 1.27 -7.07 -0.22
N PHE A 165 0.17 -6.98 -0.98
CA PHE A 165 0.11 -7.52 -2.34
C PHE A 165 1.08 -6.83 -3.28
N LEU A 166 1.18 -5.51 -3.21
CA LEU A 166 2.14 -4.74 -4.02
C LEU A 166 3.59 -5.16 -3.72
N HIS A 167 3.96 -5.33 -2.45
CA HIS A 167 5.30 -5.75 -2.06
C HIS A 167 5.62 -7.16 -2.59
N LEU A 168 4.66 -8.10 -2.52
CA LEU A 168 4.85 -9.44 -3.08
C LEU A 168 5.07 -9.38 -4.60
N VAL A 169 4.30 -8.56 -5.31
CA VAL A 169 4.47 -8.35 -6.75
C VAL A 169 5.85 -7.75 -7.07
N ILE A 170 6.28 -6.70 -6.35
CA ILE A 170 7.60 -6.07 -6.52
C ILE A 170 8.73 -7.08 -6.27
N MET A 171 8.59 -7.95 -5.28
CA MET A 171 9.56 -8.99 -4.94
C MET A 171 9.54 -10.19 -5.91
N GLY A 172 8.72 -10.18 -6.96
CA GLY A 172 8.61 -11.27 -7.92
C GLY A 172 7.98 -12.54 -7.35
N LYS A 173 7.21 -12.42 -6.28
CA LYS A 173 6.45 -13.52 -5.67
C LYS A 173 5.21 -13.83 -6.49
N THR A 174 4.50 -14.86 -6.09
CA THR A 174 3.22 -15.29 -6.68
C THR A 174 2.08 -15.15 -5.66
N LEU A 175 0.85 -15.26 -6.12
CA LEU A 175 -0.31 -15.24 -5.23
C LEU A 175 -0.30 -16.41 -4.21
N ASP A 176 0.31 -17.55 -4.57
CA ASP A 176 0.45 -18.68 -3.66
C ASP A 176 1.41 -18.43 -2.49
N ASP A 177 2.33 -17.45 -2.62
CA ASP A 177 3.28 -17.09 -1.58
C ASP A 177 2.61 -16.34 -0.42
N ILE A 178 1.40 -15.78 -0.61
CA ILE A 178 0.61 -15.11 0.45
C ILE A 178 0.41 -16.01 1.68
N LYS A 179 0.29 -17.32 1.49
CA LYS A 179 0.10 -18.28 2.59
C LYS A 179 1.24 -18.28 3.62
N ASN A 180 2.44 -17.89 3.20
CA ASN A 180 3.66 -18.03 3.97
C ASN A 180 4.24 -16.71 4.46
N ASP A 181 3.88 -15.59 3.82
CA ASP A 181 4.58 -14.32 3.97
C ASP A 181 3.62 -13.18 4.37
N TYR A 182 3.32 -13.07 5.67
CA TYR A 182 2.59 -11.90 6.18
C TYR A 182 3.55 -10.73 6.44
N TYR A 183 3.72 -9.87 5.44
CA TYR A 183 4.55 -8.65 5.56
C TYR A 183 3.70 -7.40 5.85
N PHE A 184 2.79 -7.49 6.82
CA PHE A 184 2.02 -6.34 7.25
C PHE A 184 2.89 -5.37 8.06
N GLY A 185 3.25 -4.25 7.47
CA GLY A 185 3.81 -3.12 8.20
C GLY A 185 2.78 -2.49 9.15
N LYS A 186 3.23 -1.93 10.27
CA LYS A 186 2.39 -1.11 11.15
C LYS A 186 1.93 0.16 10.41
N ALA A 187 0.91 0.84 10.93
CA ALA A 187 0.52 2.17 10.47
C ALA A 187 1.76 3.10 10.46
N GLY A 188 2.01 3.77 9.35
CA GLY A 188 3.20 4.60 9.15
C GLY A 188 4.49 3.84 8.77
N ALA A 189 4.45 2.52 8.58
CA ALA A 189 5.62 1.78 8.10
C ALA A 189 6.04 2.21 6.70
N VAL A 190 7.35 2.29 6.49
CA VAL A 190 7.99 2.68 5.22
C VAL A 190 8.79 1.53 4.67
N SER A 191 8.73 1.31 3.35
CA SER A 191 9.57 0.32 2.67
C SER A 191 10.23 0.95 1.45
N LYS A 192 11.41 0.44 1.05
CA LYS A 192 12.13 0.90 -0.13
C LYS A 192 12.67 -0.25 -0.94
N PHE A 193 12.41 -0.20 -2.23
CA PHE A 193 12.80 -1.17 -3.22
C PHE A 193 13.54 -0.48 -4.37
N THR A 194 14.58 -1.13 -4.88
CA THR A 194 15.24 -0.76 -6.13
C THR A 194 15.11 -1.91 -7.12
N ILE A 195 14.65 -1.60 -8.32
CA ILE A 195 14.45 -2.55 -9.41
C ILE A 195 15.45 -2.20 -10.51
N ASP A 196 16.34 -3.14 -10.87
CA ASP A 196 17.31 -2.95 -11.93
C ASP A 196 16.67 -3.08 -13.33
N GLU A 197 17.46 -2.78 -14.38
CA GLU A 197 17.02 -2.91 -15.76
C GLU A 197 16.66 -4.34 -16.20
N PHE A 198 17.04 -5.35 -15.41
CA PHE A 198 16.72 -6.75 -15.65
C PHE A 198 15.47 -7.21 -14.86
N GLY A 199 14.87 -6.29 -14.08
CA GLY A 199 13.71 -6.57 -13.23
C GLY A 199 14.03 -7.27 -11.91
N ASN A 200 15.30 -7.32 -11.49
CA ASN A 200 15.65 -7.85 -10.18
C ASN A 200 15.35 -6.79 -9.11
N CYS A 201 14.70 -7.23 -8.02
CA CYS A 201 14.36 -6.38 -6.89
C CYS A 201 15.40 -6.51 -5.78
N GLN A 202 15.94 -5.37 -5.34
CA GLN A 202 16.68 -5.24 -4.09
C GLN A 202 15.79 -4.55 -3.06
N ILE A 203 15.68 -5.14 -1.88
CA ILE A 203 14.98 -4.57 -0.73
C ILE A 203 16.00 -3.83 0.12
N GLU A 204 15.90 -2.50 0.21
CA GLU A 204 16.78 -1.71 1.08
C GLU A 204 16.27 -1.74 2.53
N TYR A 205 14.95 -1.59 2.71
CA TYR A 205 14.25 -1.85 3.96
C TYR A 205 12.78 -2.19 3.71
N LEU A 206 12.22 -3.04 4.57
CA LEU A 206 10.83 -3.50 4.49
C LEU A 206 10.11 -3.23 5.81
N ASN A 207 8.95 -2.56 5.73
CA ASN A 207 8.07 -2.26 6.87
C ASN A 207 8.81 -1.61 8.06
N LYS A 208 9.79 -0.76 7.75
CA LYS A 208 10.58 -0.04 8.75
C LYS A 208 9.70 0.94 9.53
N ASN A 209 9.77 0.88 10.85
CA ASN A 209 9.24 1.92 11.70
C ASN A 209 10.27 3.05 11.78
N VAL A 210 9.90 4.26 11.34
CA VAL A 210 10.77 5.43 11.29
C VAL A 210 10.35 6.53 12.28
N ILE A 211 9.30 6.26 13.07
CA ILE A 211 8.71 7.18 14.06
C ILE A 211 8.61 6.53 15.44
#